data_62ae4562531b47b8195e28d39332bb01
#
_entry.id   62ae4562531b47b8195e28d39332bb01
#
_cell.length_a   1.000
_cell.length_b   1.000
_cell.length_c   1.000
_cell.angle_alpha   90.00
_cell.angle_beta   90.00
_cell.angle_gamma   90.00
#
_symmetry.space_group_name_H-M   'P 1'
#
loop_
_entity.id
_entity.type
_entity.pdbx_description
1 polymer ?
#
loop_
_entity_poly.entity_id
_entity_poly.type
_entity_poly.pdbx_seq_one_letter_code
_entity_poly.pdbx_strand_id
1 'polypeptide(L)'
;MDCAPRAIGTKRLMQKNSPLHVLVIPTWYPNGEDKLIGVYHKLFCTALAEYGVKANMLYVDRQGLSSLPKYPTMQKLYKESNTGYVTYCRRMLDISKFSADAQLSAYCRTVEKLYKAYVKQHGKPDILHAHVTVPAGYAAAKLGEKYHIPVVITEHSSYFERFFEGSTAKYGLYAARHSVMTCVSGYMTDILKEKHNIPAEVLPNIVNTKAFCGAKKTKDPAHFRLTTVSALRPGKCVEDALQALKLLREQYPEKSFLYTIVGDGQEEAFYKKAASELGLNDICLLYTSDAADDMQCV
;
A
#
# COMPACT_ATOMS: atom_id res chain seq x y z
N MET A 1 4.78 27.68 18.73
CA MET A 1 4.71 26.55 19.70
C MET A 1 5.50 25.42 19.10
N ASP A 2 6.70 25.18 19.66
CA ASP A 2 7.66 24.21 19.18
C ASP A 2 7.12 22.79 19.28
N CYS A 3 6.82 22.17 18.14
CA CYS A 3 6.54 20.74 18.02
C CYS A 3 7.83 19.97 17.75
N ALA A 4 8.76 19.96 18.71
CA ALA A 4 9.84 18.97 18.67
C ALA A 4 9.23 17.57 18.90
N PRO A 5 9.51 16.57 18.04
CA PRO A 5 9.09 15.21 18.32
C PRO A 5 9.75 14.77 19.62
N ARG A 6 8.94 14.32 20.59
CA ARG A 6 9.48 13.67 21.80
C ARG A 6 10.30 12.48 21.34
N ALA A 7 11.61 12.54 21.55
CA ALA A 7 12.53 11.43 21.33
C ALA A 7 12.05 10.23 22.15
N ILE A 8 11.25 9.38 21.53
CA ILE A 8 10.76 8.16 22.14
C ILE A 8 11.94 7.21 22.21
N GLY A 9 12.39 6.96 23.42
CA GLY A 9 13.45 6.10 23.93
C GLY A 9 14.02 5.02 23.00
N THR A 10 14.68 5.39 21.92
CA THR A 10 15.41 4.48 21.01
C THR A 10 16.45 3.64 21.77
N LYS A 11 17.04 4.16 22.85
CA LYS A 11 17.98 3.42 23.72
C LYS A 11 17.34 2.21 24.41
N ARG A 12 16.02 2.21 24.69
CA ARG A 12 15.35 1.10 25.39
C ARG A 12 15.04 -0.08 24.46
N LEU A 13 14.91 0.16 23.15
CA LEU A 13 14.62 -0.87 22.16
C LEU A 13 15.86 -1.70 21.81
N MET A 14 17.06 -1.14 21.90
CA MET A 14 18.32 -1.83 21.57
C MET A 14 18.84 -2.76 22.68
N GLN A 15 18.27 -2.74 23.90
CA GLN A 15 18.70 -3.56 25.04
C GLN A 15 17.84 -4.80 25.33
N LYS A 16 16.86 -5.10 24.46
CA LYS A 16 16.03 -6.31 24.66
C LYS A 16 16.73 -7.56 24.16
N ASN A 17 16.83 -8.58 25.03
CA ASN A 17 17.24 -9.96 24.67
C ASN A 17 16.15 -10.74 23.89
N SER A 18 15.01 -10.12 23.56
CA SER A 18 13.91 -10.72 22.81
C SER A 18 13.72 -10.01 21.45
N PRO A 19 13.25 -10.72 20.41
CA PRO A 19 12.95 -10.10 19.12
C PRO A 19 12.05 -8.88 19.25
N LEU A 20 12.32 -7.83 18.46
CA LEU A 20 11.45 -6.66 18.38
C LEU A 20 10.05 -7.09 17.92
N HIS A 21 9.01 -6.61 18.60
CA HIS A 21 7.63 -6.98 18.34
C HIS A 21 6.87 -5.82 17.70
N VAL A 22 6.61 -5.91 16.40
CA VAL A 22 5.92 -4.91 15.60
C VAL A 22 4.51 -5.35 15.25
N LEU A 23 3.52 -4.50 15.49
CA LEU A 23 2.13 -4.73 15.12
C LEU A 23 1.75 -3.79 13.98
N VAL A 24 1.54 -4.35 12.79
CA VAL A 24 1.25 -3.62 11.55
C VAL A 24 -0.26 -3.37 11.44
N ILE A 25 -0.65 -2.14 11.07
CA ILE A 25 -2.05 -1.73 10.92
C ILE A 25 -2.21 -1.08 9.54
N PRO A 26 -2.57 -1.84 8.50
CA PRO A 26 -2.75 -1.29 7.16
C PRO A 26 -4.15 -0.72 6.96
N THR A 27 -4.25 0.30 6.09
CA THR A 27 -5.54 0.80 5.57
C THR A 27 -6.11 -0.11 4.48
N TRP A 28 -5.25 -0.70 3.67
CA TRP A 28 -5.58 -1.60 2.56
C TRP A 28 -4.94 -2.97 2.77
N TYR A 29 -5.63 -4.00 2.30
CA TYR A 29 -5.16 -5.38 2.38
C TYR A 29 -5.80 -6.19 1.25
N PRO A 30 -5.10 -7.16 0.65
CA PRO A 30 -5.67 -8.00 -0.38
C PRO A 30 -6.96 -8.68 0.06
N ASN A 31 -7.96 -8.66 -0.79
CA ASN A 31 -9.27 -9.25 -0.53
C ASN A 31 -9.72 -10.11 -1.72
N GLY A 32 -10.93 -10.68 -1.64
CA GLY A 32 -11.45 -11.55 -2.69
C GLY A 32 -11.78 -10.85 -4.01
N GLU A 33 -11.84 -9.52 -4.03
CA GLU A 33 -12.15 -8.70 -5.21
C GLU A 33 -10.89 -8.09 -5.84
N ASP A 34 -9.92 -7.72 -4.99
CA ASP A 34 -8.62 -7.17 -5.44
C ASP A 34 -7.50 -7.87 -4.65
N LYS A 35 -6.81 -8.79 -5.30
CA LYS A 35 -5.69 -9.55 -4.73
C LYS A 35 -4.41 -8.73 -4.62
N LEU A 36 -4.30 -7.60 -5.32
CA LEU A 36 -3.10 -6.78 -5.41
C LEU A 36 -3.12 -5.59 -4.45
N ILE A 37 -4.31 -5.16 -4.01
CA ILE A 37 -4.43 -4.01 -3.11
C ILE A 37 -3.69 -4.26 -1.80
N GLY A 38 -2.71 -3.41 -1.47
CA GLY A 38 -1.97 -3.51 -0.22
C GLY A 38 -1.07 -4.76 -0.09
N VAL A 39 -0.77 -5.47 -1.18
CA VAL A 39 0.11 -6.66 -1.18
C VAL A 39 1.49 -6.37 -0.55
N TYR A 40 1.98 -5.16 -0.69
CA TYR A 40 3.26 -4.72 -0.10
C TYR A 40 3.28 -4.80 1.43
N HIS A 41 2.14 -4.76 2.11
CA HIS A 41 2.08 -4.98 3.57
C HIS A 41 2.38 -6.44 3.92
N LYS A 42 1.97 -7.40 3.06
CA LYS A 42 2.35 -8.81 3.22
C LYS A 42 3.85 -8.97 3.06
N LEU A 43 4.42 -8.37 2.02
CA LEU A 43 5.86 -8.39 1.79
C LEU A 43 6.63 -7.75 2.95
N PHE A 44 6.11 -6.66 3.50
CA PHE A 44 6.71 -5.98 4.65
C PHE A 44 6.76 -6.87 5.88
N CYS A 45 5.65 -7.53 6.25
CA CYS A 45 5.63 -8.45 7.40
C CYS A 45 6.53 -9.67 7.17
N THR A 46 6.56 -10.23 5.95
CA THR A 46 7.46 -11.35 5.61
C THR A 46 8.92 -10.94 5.74
N ALA A 47 9.30 -9.78 5.20
CA ALA A 47 10.66 -9.28 5.31
C ALA A 47 11.07 -9.03 6.77
N LEU A 48 10.20 -8.43 7.58
CA LEU A 48 10.48 -8.24 9.01
C LEU A 48 10.73 -9.59 9.71
N ALA A 49 9.94 -10.63 9.40
CA ALA A 49 10.11 -11.96 9.96
C ALA A 49 11.46 -12.60 9.53
N GLU A 50 11.89 -12.41 8.29
CA GLU A 50 13.21 -12.86 7.80
C GLU A 50 14.37 -12.22 8.57
N TYR A 51 14.19 -10.99 9.05
CA TYR A 51 15.16 -10.29 9.90
C TYR A 51 14.98 -10.56 11.41
N GLY A 52 14.20 -11.56 11.77
CA GLY A 52 14.01 -11.96 13.18
C GLY A 52 13.10 -11.03 13.98
N VAL A 53 12.35 -10.14 13.33
CA VAL A 53 11.36 -9.28 13.97
C VAL A 53 10.04 -10.03 14.07
N LYS A 54 9.43 -10.09 15.27
CA LYS A 54 8.09 -10.61 15.43
C LYS A 54 7.09 -9.61 14.85
N ALA A 55 6.66 -9.82 13.63
CA ALA A 55 5.65 -8.98 12.96
C ALA A 55 4.31 -9.70 12.89
N ASN A 56 3.20 -9.00 13.15
CA ASN A 56 1.84 -9.48 12.91
C ASN A 56 0.99 -8.29 12.46
N MET A 57 -0.25 -8.56 12.00
CA MET A 57 -1.08 -7.53 11.38
C MET A 57 -2.48 -7.48 12.00
N LEU A 58 -3.03 -6.26 12.10
CA LEU A 58 -4.45 -6.02 12.39
C LEU A 58 -5.09 -5.36 11.19
N TYR A 59 -6.08 -6.01 10.59
CA TYR A 59 -6.79 -5.47 9.43
C TYR A 59 -8.28 -5.28 9.71
N VAL A 60 -8.78 -4.09 9.38
CA VAL A 60 -10.21 -3.76 9.41
C VAL A 60 -10.76 -3.85 8.00
N ASP A 61 -11.49 -4.93 7.73
CA ASP A 61 -12.12 -5.21 6.45
C ASP A 61 -13.42 -4.40 6.32
N ARG A 62 -13.35 -3.26 5.63
CA ARG A 62 -14.49 -2.36 5.43
C ARG A 62 -15.30 -2.82 4.25
N GLN A 63 -16.58 -3.09 4.47
CA GLN A 63 -17.51 -3.63 3.48
C GLN A 63 -18.67 -2.66 3.25
N GLY A 64 -18.98 -2.39 1.99
CA GLY A 64 -20.15 -1.60 1.60
C GLY A 64 -21.45 -2.32 1.87
N LEU A 65 -22.58 -1.60 1.82
CA LEU A 65 -23.94 -2.16 1.99
C LEU A 65 -24.23 -3.27 0.98
N SER A 66 -23.74 -3.16 -0.24
CA SER A 66 -23.87 -4.18 -1.29
C SER A 66 -23.24 -5.52 -0.96
N SER A 67 -22.30 -5.54 -0.01
CA SER A 67 -21.62 -6.77 0.41
C SER A 67 -22.37 -7.55 1.51
N LEU A 68 -23.45 -7.00 2.07
CA LEU A 68 -24.22 -7.65 3.14
C LEU A 68 -24.72 -9.07 2.78
N PRO A 69 -25.23 -9.34 1.58
CA PRO A 69 -25.65 -10.70 1.21
C PRO A 69 -24.49 -11.70 1.22
N LYS A 70 -23.29 -11.26 0.82
CA LYS A 70 -22.07 -12.07 0.76
C LYS A 70 -21.46 -12.30 2.15
N TYR A 71 -21.63 -11.33 3.07
CA TYR A 71 -21.06 -11.37 4.41
C TYR A 71 -22.11 -11.12 5.49
N PRO A 72 -23.03 -12.06 5.71
CA PRO A 72 -24.15 -11.87 6.67
C PRO A 72 -23.65 -11.71 8.12
N THR A 73 -22.44 -12.21 8.44
CA THR A 73 -21.83 -12.09 9.78
C THR A 73 -20.84 -10.90 9.82
N MET A 74 -21.35 -9.68 9.71
CA MET A 74 -20.55 -8.48 9.97
C MET A 74 -19.94 -8.52 11.38
N GLN A 75 -18.77 -7.89 11.52
CA GLN A 75 -18.02 -7.81 12.77
C GLN A 75 -17.42 -9.14 13.29
N LYS A 76 -17.48 -10.24 12.52
CA LYS A 76 -16.80 -11.47 12.90
C LYS A 76 -15.28 -11.26 12.92
N LEU A 77 -14.64 -11.68 14.01
CA LEU A 77 -13.18 -11.81 14.08
C LEU A 77 -12.77 -13.07 13.31
N TYR A 78 -11.82 -12.96 12.43
CA TYR A 78 -11.17 -14.11 11.78
C TYR A 78 -9.66 -13.89 11.71
N LYS A 79 -8.92 -14.95 11.45
CA LYS A 79 -7.46 -14.92 11.35
C LYS A 79 -7.02 -15.52 10.02
N GLU A 80 -6.00 -14.93 9.45
CA GLU A 80 -5.29 -15.48 8.31
C GLU A 80 -3.87 -15.82 8.73
N SER A 81 -3.48 -17.09 8.59
CA SER A 81 -2.11 -17.52 8.79
C SER A 81 -1.32 -17.31 7.51
N ASN A 82 -0.22 -16.62 7.62
CA ASN A 82 0.71 -16.32 6.53
C ASN A 82 2.10 -16.88 6.88
N THR A 83 3.00 -16.92 5.93
CA THR A 83 4.39 -17.32 6.17
C THR A 83 5.08 -16.32 7.08
N GLY A 84 5.38 -16.73 8.30
CA GLY A 84 6.10 -15.92 9.29
C GLY A 84 5.27 -14.91 10.09
N TYR A 85 3.97 -14.73 9.80
CA TYR A 85 3.09 -13.81 10.54
C TYR A 85 1.63 -14.21 10.50
N VAL A 86 0.81 -13.61 11.36
CA VAL A 86 -0.64 -13.80 11.43
C VAL A 86 -1.35 -12.45 11.27
N THR A 87 -2.42 -12.43 10.47
CA THR A 87 -3.31 -11.27 10.33
C THR A 87 -4.60 -11.50 11.11
N TYR A 88 -4.90 -10.60 12.01
CA TYR A 88 -6.18 -10.53 12.72
C TYR A 88 -7.12 -9.60 11.98
N CYS A 89 -8.20 -10.14 11.47
CA CYS A 89 -9.15 -9.43 10.64
C CYS A 89 -10.49 -9.26 11.32
N ARG A 90 -11.16 -8.12 11.10
CA ARG A 90 -12.55 -7.89 11.51
C ARG A 90 -13.28 -7.11 10.44
N ARG A 91 -14.44 -7.62 10.01
CA ARG A 91 -15.33 -6.91 9.09
C ARG A 91 -16.10 -5.81 9.80
N MET A 92 -16.28 -4.71 9.13
CA MET A 92 -17.16 -3.63 9.55
C MET A 92 -17.88 -3.01 8.35
N LEU A 93 -19.08 -2.50 8.58
CA LEU A 93 -19.84 -1.78 7.56
C LEU A 93 -19.18 -0.41 7.29
N ASP A 94 -19.03 -0.10 6.02
CA ASP A 94 -18.59 1.23 5.60
C ASP A 94 -19.81 2.18 5.52
N ILE A 95 -19.86 3.11 6.46
CA ILE A 95 -20.88 4.16 6.55
C ILE A 95 -20.31 5.56 6.24
N SER A 96 -19.12 5.62 5.62
CA SER A 96 -18.42 6.89 5.33
C SER A 96 -19.25 7.86 4.48
N LYS A 97 -20.11 7.32 3.59
CA LYS A 97 -21.04 8.13 2.79
C LYS A 97 -22.08 8.90 3.63
N PHE A 98 -22.39 8.43 4.84
CA PHE A 98 -23.35 9.09 5.74
C PHE A 98 -22.63 9.97 6.75
N SER A 99 -21.52 9.52 7.32
CA SER A 99 -20.72 10.29 8.28
C SER A 99 -19.28 9.77 8.33
N ALA A 100 -18.35 10.57 7.83
CA ALA A 100 -16.92 10.25 7.89
C ALA A 100 -16.40 10.18 9.35
N ASP A 101 -16.87 11.06 10.23
CA ASP A 101 -16.47 11.10 11.64
C ASP A 101 -16.97 9.86 12.41
N ALA A 102 -18.23 9.46 12.16
CA ALA A 102 -18.79 8.24 12.76
C ALA A 102 -18.06 6.98 12.26
N GLN A 103 -17.76 6.94 10.96
CA GLN A 103 -16.98 5.86 10.34
C GLN A 103 -15.60 5.74 10.98
N LEU A 104 -14.87 6.84 11.10
CA LEU A 104 -13.53 6.84 11.68
C LEU A 104 -13.56 6.44 13.17
N SER A 105 -14.57 6.91 13.92
CA SER A 105 -14.77 6.50 15.30
C SER A 105 -15.05 5.00 15.43
N ALA A 106 -15.88 4.44 14.55
CA ALA A 106 -16.16 3.00 14.49
C ALA A 106 -14.91 2.20 14.10
N TYR A 107 -14.10 2.71 13.16
CA TYR A 107 -12.83 2.13 12.77
C TYR A 107 -11.87 2.04 13.96
N CYS A 108 -11.65 3.13 14.70
CA CYS A 108 -10.80 3.15 15.89
C CYS A 108 -11.26 2.13 16.95
N ARG A 109 -12.57 2.06 17.23
CA ARG A 109 -13.13 1.05 18.15
C ARG A 109 -12.87 -0.38 17.66
N THR A 110 -12.93 -0.60 16.35
CA THR A 110 -12.68 -1.92 15.74
C THR A 110 -11.20 -2.30 15.84
N VAL A 111 -10.28 -1.38 15.56
CA VAL A 111 -8.83 -1.59 15.74
C VAL A 111 -8.53 -1.92 17.22
N GLU A 112 -9.13 -1.21 18.17
CA GLU A 112 -8.92 -1.48 19.60
C GLU A 112 -9.44 -2.87 20.01
N LYS A 113 -10.59 -3.33 19.45
CA LYS A 113 -11.09 -4.69 19.69
C LYS A 113 -10.14 -5.75 19.15
N LEU A 114 -9.61 -5.54 17.95
CA LEU A 114 -8.60 -6.41 17.34
C LEU A 114 -7.33 -6.44 18.19
N TYR A 115 -6.83 -5.28 18.63
CA TYR A 115 -5.67 -5.16 19.49
C TYR A 115 -5.84 -5.94 20.79
N LYS A 116 -6.96 -5.78 21.48
CA LYS A 116 -7.24 -6.51 22.74
C LYS A 116 -7.26 -8.03 22.53
N ALA A 117 -7.84 -8.50 21.41
CA ALA A 117 -7.84 -9.92 21.07
C ALA A 117 -6.43 -10.42 20.75
N TYR A 118 -5.65 -9.61 20.05
CA TYR A 118 -4.27 -9.90 19.69
C TYR A 118 -3.36 -10.02 20.93
N VAL A 119 -3.38 -9.01 21.80
CA VAL A 119 -2.49 -8.93 22.98
C VAL A 119 -2.68 -10.11 23.95
N LYS A 120 -3.91 -10.64 24.07
CA LYS A 120 -4.20 -11.83 24.88
C LYS A 120 -3.38 -13.06 24.48
N GLN A 121 -2.98 -13.16 23.20
CA GLN A 121 -2.27 -14.33 22.67
C GLN A 121 -0.78 -14.07 22.40
N HIS A 122 -0.43 -12.83 22.05
CA HIS A 122 0.91 -12.50 21.57
C HIS A 122 1.68 -11.54 22.47
N GLY A 123 1.02 -10.98 23.48
CA GLY A 123 1.59 -9.94 24.33
C GLY A 123 1.55 -8.55 23.70
N LYS A 124 1.94 -7.54 24.47
CA LYS A 124 1.98 -6.14 24.05
C LYS A 124 3.11 -5.93 23.01
N PRO A 125 2.84 -5.31 21.84
CA PRO A 125 3.87 -4.98 20.87
C PRO A 125 4.77 -3.86 21.39
N ASP A 126 5.98 -3.78 20.86
CA ASP A 126 6.93 -2.71 21.13
C ASP A 126 6.65 -1.49 20.28
N ILE A 127 6.12 -1.69 19.05
CA ILE A 127 5.81 -0.65 18.08
C ILE A 127 4.48 -0.96 17.39
N LEU A 128 3.67 0.06 17.18
CA LEU A 128 2.57 0.05 16.22
C LEU A 128 3.06 0.70 14.93
N HIS A 129 2.98 -0.03 13.81
CA HIS A 129 3.34 0.51 12.51
C HIS A 129 2.10 0.58 11.62
N ALA A 130 1.57 1.78 11.44
CA ALA A 130 0.42 1.98 10.57
C ALA A 130 0.84 2.39 9.16
N HIS A 131 0.05 1.98 8.18
CA HIS A 131 0.24 2.36 6.79
C HIS A 131 -0.96 3.17 6.31
N VAL A 132 -0.67 4.38 5.80
CA VAL A 132 -1.58 5.47 5.47
C VAL A 132 -2.07 6.24 6.70
N THR A 133 -1.99 7.56 6.63
CA THR A 133 -2.26 8.47 7.75
C THR A 133 -3.70 8.34 8.28
N VAL A 134 -4.70 8.25 7.41
CA VAL A 134 -6.11 8.07 7.79
C VAL A 134 -6.74 6.99 6.92
N PRO A 135 -7.42 5.97 7.50
CA PRO A 135 -7.81 5.83 8.90
C PRO A 135 -6.80 5.11 9.81
N ALA A 136 -5.88 4.29 9.27
CA ALA A 136 -5.04 3.40 10.07
C ALA A 136 -4.08 4.15 11.00
N GLY A 137 -3.39 5.18 10.48
CA GLY A 137 -2.46 5.99 11.26
C GLY A 137 -3.14 6.72 12.42
N TYR A 138 -4.30 7.32 12.17
CA TYR A 138 -5.08 7.96 13.22
C TYR A 138 -5.51 6.96 14.31
N ALA A 139 -5.97 5.77 13.92
CA ALA A 139 -6.34 4.73 14.88
C ALA A 139 -5.13 4.20 15.66
N ALA A 140 -3.99 4.02 15.00
CA ALA A 140 -2.74 3.62 15.65
C ALA A 140 -2.26 4.68 16.64
N ALA A 141 -2.32 5.98 16.29
CA ALA A 141 -1.96 7.09 17.16
C ALA A 141 -2.84 7.10 18.43
N LYS A 142 -4.16 6.95 18.28
CA LYS A 142 -5.09 6.80 19.42
C LYS A 142 -4.77 5.60 20.31
N LEU A 143 -4.44 4.48 19.68
CA LEU A 143 -4.08 3.25 20.38
C LEU A 143 -2.74 3.40 21.11
N GLY A 144 -1.75 3.99 20.43
CA GLY A 144 -0.42 4.26 20.98
C GLY A 144 -0.46 5.18 22.21
N GLU A 145 -1.24 6.27 22.12
CA GLU A 145 -1.47 7.16 23.26
C GLU A 145 -2.09 6.41 24.45
N LYS A 146 -3.19 5.67 24.19
CA LYS A 146 -3.93 4.94 25.24
C LYS A 146 -3.12 3.87 25.93
N TYR A 147 -2.31 3.12 25.18
CA TYR A 147 -1.57 1.96 25.68
C TYR A 147 -0.07 2.21 25.86
N HIS A 148 0.37 3.47 25.69
CA HIS A 148 1.78 3.87 25.79
C HIS A 148 2.68 3.00 24.90
N ILE A 149 2.40 2.98 23.60
CA ILE A 149 3.16 2.25 22.59
C ILE A 149 3.63 3.26 21.53
N PRO A 150 4.92 3.27 21.18
CA PRO A 150 5.43 4.06 20.08
C PRO A 150 4.72 3.75 18.77
N VAL A 151 4.48 4.79 17.96
CA VAL A 151 3.77 4.68 16.68
C VAL A 151 4.66 5.18 15.55
N VAL A 152 4.75 4.40 14.48
CA VAL A 152 5.30 4.80 13.19
C VAL A 152 4.15 4.80 12.18
N ILE A 153 4.09 5.79 11.31
CA ILE A 153 3.13 5.84 10.21
C ILE A 153 3.90 5.99 8.91
N THR A 154 3.71 5.06 7.97
CA THR A 154 4.23 5.19 6.61
C THR A 154 3.10 5.59 5.68
N GLU A 155 3.26 6.74 5.01
CA GLU A 155 2.29 7.22 4.03
C GLU A 155 2.63 6.69 2.64
N HIS A 156 1.59 6.17 1.95
CA HIS A 156 1.69 5.55 0.62
C HIS A 156 0.79 6.21 -0.43
N SER A 157 -0.18 7.00 0.02
CA SER A 157 -1.21 7.55 -0.87
C SER A 157 -0.68 8.70 -1.70
N SER A 158 -0.86 8.66 -3.02
CA SER A 158 -0.59 9.81 -3.89
C SER A 158 -1.47 11.03 -3.56
N TYR A 159 -2.59 10.81 -2.86
CA TYR A 159 -3.53 11.86 -2.45
C TYR A 159 -3.42 12.18 -0.96
N PHE A 160 -2.25 12.02 -0.37
CA PHE A 160 -2.03 12.14 1.09
C PHE A 160 -2.29 13.55 1.62
N GLU A 161 -2.10 14.61 0.83
CA GLU A 161 -2.30 16.01 1.24
C GLU A 161 -3.72 16.23 1.80
N ARG A 162 -4.73 15.56 1.23
CA ARG A 162 -6.10 15.60 1.71
C ARG A 162 -6.28 15.23 3.20
N PHE A 163 -5.33 14.48 3.78
CA PHE A 163 -5.38 14.12 5.19
C PHE A 163 -4.95 15.26 6.11
N PHE A 164 -4.31 16.27 5.57
CA PHE A 164 -3.79 17.44 6.30
C PHE A 164 -4.54 18.72 5.95
N GLU A 165 -5.57 18.65 5.12
CA GLU A 165 -6.36 19.76 4.63
C GLU A 165 -7.86 19.59 4.91
N GLY A 166 -8.61 20.70 4.90
CA GLY A 166 -10.05 20.71 5.04
C GLY A 166 -10.56 20.05 6.31
N SER A 167 -11.71 19.41 6.24
CA SER A 167 -12.39 18.79 7.39
C SER A 167 -11.67 17.58 7.99
N THR A 168 -10.78 16.92 7.22
CA THR A 168 -10.00 15.77 7.66
C THR A 168 -8.68 16.14 8.33
N ALA A 169 -8.22 17.38 8.21
CA ALA A 169 -6.95 17.86 8.75
C ALA A 169 -6.76 17.56 10.25
N LYS A 170 -7.82 17.70 11.03
CA LYS A 170 -7.80 17.39 12.48
C LYS A 170 -7.32 15.98 12.79
N TYR A 171 -7.61 15.01 11.92
CA TYR A 171 -7.22 13.60 12.08
C TYR A 171 -5.80 13.34 11.63
N GLY A 172 -5.41 13.87 10.48
CA GLY A 172 -4.05 13.74 9.96
C GLY A 172 -3.02 14.43 10.86
N LEU A 173 -3.31 15.67 11.28
CA LEU A 173 -2.45 16.42 12.19
C LEU A 173 -2.34 15.74 13.57
N TYR A 174 -3.44 15.17 14.08
CA TYR A 174 -3.38 14.39 15.32
C TYR A 174 -2.46 13.17 15.14
N ALA A 175 -2.65 12.40 14.05
CA ALA A 175 -1.83 11.23 13.75
C ALA A 175 -0.35 11.59 13.67
N ALA A 176 0.01 12.64 12.93
CA ALA A 176 1.39 13.10 12.77
C ALA A 176 2.04 13.54 14.10
N ARG A 177 1.29 14.24 14.98
CA ARG A 177 1.79 14.68 16.29
C ARG A 177 2.06 13.54 17.28
N HIS A 178 1.42 12.38 17.10
CA HIS A 178 1.50 11.25 18.01
C HIS A 178 2.25 10.05 17.40
N SER A 179 3.05 10.30 16.36
CA SER A 179 3.83 9.26 15.66
C SER A 179 5.14 9.80 15.10
N VAL A 180 6.00 8.89 14.68
CA VAL A 180 7.06 9.18 13.73
C VAL A 180 6.48 8.98 12.33
N MET A 181 6.50 10.04 11.52
CA MET A 181 6.03 9.99 10.14
C MET A 181 7.14 9.52 9.21
N THR A 182 6.78 8.61 8.31
CA THR A 182 7.62 8.19 7.19
C THR A 182 6.80 8.23 5.90
N CYS A 183 7.47 8.36 4.76
CA CYS A 183 6.85 8.36 3.44
C CYS A 183 7.63 7.46 2.49
N VAL A 184 6.97 6.94 1.47
CA VAL A 184 7.61 6.04 0.49
C VAL A 184 8.54 6.75 -0.49
N SER A 185 8.55 8.09 -0.53
CA SER A 185 9.41 8.88 -1.41
C SER A 185 9.83 10.21 -0.79
N GLY A 186 10.96 10.77 -1.26
CA GLY A 186 11.44 12.11 -0.88
C GLY A 186 10.43 13.21 -1.24
N TYR A 187 9.79 13.12 -2.40
CA TYR A 187 8.75 14.07 -2.81
C TYR A 187 7.64 14.24 -1.75
N MET A 188 7.19 13.14 -1.17
CA MET A 188 6.15 13.19 -0.14
C MET A 188 6.66 13.78 1.17
N THR A 189 7.91 13.48 1.57
CA THR A 189 8.53 14.07 2.77
C THR A 189 8.71 15.57 2.64
N ASP A 190 9.09 16.03 1.45
CA ASP A 190 9.29 17.47 1.16
C ASP A 190 7.96 18.22 1.26
N ILE A 191 6.89 17.70 0.65
CA ILE A 191 5.54 18.29 0.75
C ILE A 191 5.06 18.33 2.21
N LEU A 192 5.20 17.24 2.97
CA LEU A 192 4.80 17.23 4.38
C LEU A 192 5.54 18.29 5.18
N LYS A 193 6.83 18.45 4.94
CA LYS A 193 7.67 19.44 5.61
C LYS A 193 7.31 20.86 5.19
N GLU A 194 7.23 21.13 3.88
CA GLU A 194 7.08 22.48 3.32
C GLU A 194 5.67 23.05 3.53
N LYS A 195 4.64 22.23 3.23
CA LYS A 195 3.25 22.69 3.30
C LYS A 195 2.61 22.54 4.69
N HIS A 196 2.99 21.48 5.42
CA HIS A 196 2.30 21.13 6.67
C HIS A 196 3.18 21.23 7.92
N ASN A 197 4.48 21.55 7.75
CA ASN A 197 5.48 21.60 8.83
C ASN A 197 5.55 20.28 9.63
N ILE A 198 5.42 19.15 8.93
CA ILE A 198 5.49 17.81 9.50
C ILE A 198 6.80 17.17 9.08
N PRO A 199 7.72 16.90 10.03
CA PRO A 199 8.95 16.16 9.71
C PRO A 199 8.61 14.70 9.38
N ALA A 200 9.20 14.19 8.31
CA ALA A 200 9.05 12.79 7.90
C ALA A 200 10.37 12.26 7.31
N GLU A 201 10.58 10.95 7.43
CA GLU A 201 11.72 10.25 6.86
C GLU A 201 11.29 9.38 5.67
N VAL A 202 12.21 9.09 4.75
CA VAL A 202 11.93 8.22 3.61
C VAL A 202 12.06 6.76 4.05
N LEU A 203 10.96 6.00 3.92
CA LEU A 203 10.91 4.54 4.08
C LEU A 203 10.26 3.93 2.84
N PRO A 204 11.06 3.51 1.84
CA PRO A 204 10.54 3.01 0.57
C PRO A 204 9.83 1.66 0.75
N ASN A 205 8.96 1.32 -0.21
CA ASN A 205 8.33 0.00 -0.26
C ASN A 205 9.38 -1.10 -0.44
N ILE A 206 9.15 -2.22 0.23
CA ILE A 206 10.02 -3.41 0.13
C ILE A 206 9.72 -4.14 -1.17
N VAL A 207 10.77 -4.55 -1.86
CA VAL A 207 10.72 -5.39 -3.05
C VAL A 207 11.50 -6.68 -2.81
N ASN A 208 10.92 -7.82 -3.17
CA ASN A 208 11.63 -9.09 -3.13
C ASN A 208 12.62 -9.21 -4.31
N THR A 209 13.84 -8.73 -4.10
CA THR A 209 14.88 -8.74 -5.14
C THR A 209 15.28 -10.15 -5.59
N LYS A 210 15.03 -11.19 -4.78
CA LYS A 210 15.28 -12.59 -5.17
C LYS A 210 14.28 -13.07 -6.22
N ALA A 211 13.02 -12.61 -6.14
CA ALA A 211 11.99 -12.92 -7.14
C ALA A 211 12.22 -12.16 -8.46
N PHE A 212 12.89 -11.01 -8.39
CA PHE A 212 13.22 -10.19 -9.56
C PHE A 212 14.69 -10.30 -9.98
N CYS A 213 15.38 -11.39 -9.62
CA CYS A 213 16.70 -11.69 -10.17
C CYS A 213 16.52 -12.10 -11.64
N GLY A 214 16.92 -11.21 -12.55
CA GLY A 214 16.74 -11.41 -13.99
C GLY A 214 17.45 -12.67 -14.50
N ALA A 215 16.76 -13.48 -15.31
CA ALA A 215 17.41 -14.42 -16.21
C ALA A 215 18.40 -13.66 -17.10
N LYS A 216 19.49 -14.31 -17.50
CA LYS A 216 20.42 -13.72 -18.48
C LYS A 216 19.64 -13.29 -19.71
N LYS A 217 19.47 -11.99 -19.89
CA LYS A 217 18.77 -11.45 -21.06
C LYS A 217 19.59 -11.76 -22.29
N THR A 218 19.09 -12.60 -23.16
CA THR A 218 19.54 -12.64 -24.54
C THR A 218 19.06 -11.35 -25.17
N LYS A 219 19.99 -10.48 -25.58
CA LYS A 219 19.64 -9.31 -26.38
C LYS A 219 18.98 -9.82 -27.66
N ASP A 220 17.76 -9.37 -27.92
CA ASP A 220 17.14 -9.54 -29.23
C ASP A 220 17.69 -8.45 -30.13
N PRO A 221 18.56 -8.76 -31.08
CA PRO A 221 19.14 -7.73 -31.93
C PRO A 221 18.13 -7.17 -32.94
N ALA A 222 17.00 -7.86 -33.13
CA ALA A 222 15.99 -7.49 -34.13
C ALA A 222 14.97 -6.47 -33.61
N HIS A 223 14.73 -6.42 -32.28
CA HIS A 223 13.65 -5.59 -31.72
C HIS A 223 14.07 -4.82 -30.48
N PHE A 224 13.65 -3.55 -30.42
CA PHE A 224 13.64 -2.79 -29.17
C PHE A 224 12.38 -3.16 -28.39
N ARG A 225 12.55 -3.86 -27.26
CA ARG A 225 11.45 -4.30 -26.41
C ARG A 225 11.19 -3.30 -25.31
N LEU A 226 9.96 -2.80 -25.26
CA LEU A 226 9.44 -1.93 -24.24
C LEU A 226 8.37 -2.69 -23.46
N THR A 227 8.32 -2.51 -22.12
CA THR A 227 7.32 -3.20 -21.31
C THR A 227 6.77 -2.25 -20.25
N THR A 228 5.44 -2.21 -20.14
CA THR A 228 4.74 -1.58 -19.02
C THR A 228 4.00 -2.64 -18.23
N VAL A 229 4.17 -2.65 -16.90
CA VAL A 229 3.40 -3.49 -15.99
C VAL A 229 2.62 -2.56 -15.06
N SER A 230 1.30 -2.49 -15.19
CA SER A 230 0.49 -1.62 -14.33
C SER A 230 -0.99 -2.01 -14.34
N ALA A 231 -1.72 -1.62 -13.27
CA ALA A 231 -3.18 -1.62 -13.34
C ALA A 231 -3.64 -0.60 -14.40
N LEU A 232 -4.55 -1.02 -15.30
CA LEU A 232 -5.04 -0.20 -16.41
C LEU A 232 -6.18 0.72 -15.94
N ARG A 233 -5.80 1.83 -15.32
CA ARG A 233 -6.72 2.81 -14.73
C ARG A 233 -6.24 4.25 -14.97
N PRO A 234 -7.11 5.27 -14.85
CA PRO A 234 -6.74 6.67 -14.97
C PRO A 234 -5.50 7.03 -14.13
N GLY A 235 -4.64 7.89 -14.69
CA GLY A 235 -3.40 8.32 -14.02
C GLY A 235 -2.22 7.36 -14.15
N LYS A 236 -2.35 6.27 -14.94
CA LYS A 236 -1.20 5.43 -15.32
C LYS A 236 -0.59 5.84 -16.65
N CYS A 237 -1.27 6.71 -17.40
CA CYS A 237 -0.77 7.38 -18.60
C CYS A 237 -0.17 6.41 -19.64
N VAL A 238 -0.82 5.24 -19.83
CA VAL A 238 -0.39 4.27 -20.84
C VAL A 238 -0.57 4.84 -22.26
N GLU A 239 -1.55 5.72 -22.44
CA GLU A 239 -1.78 6.48 -23.68
C GLU A 239 -0.57 7.31 -24.09
N ASP A 240 0.16 7.92 -23.15
CA ASP A 240 1.37 8.69 -23.42
C ASP A 240 2.48 7.78 -23.98
N ALA A 241 2.59 6.56 -23.46
CA ALA A 241 3.53 5.57 -23.99
C ALA A 241 3.15 5.10 -25.40
N LEU A 242 1.85 4.94 -25.69
CA LEU A 242 1.38 4.63 -27.05
C LEU A 242 1.69 5.77 -28.03
N GLN A 243 1.46 7.03 -27.64
CA GLN A 243 1.81 8.19 -28.47
C GLN A 243 3.33 8.26 -28.71
N ALA A 244 4.14 8.06 -27.65
CA ALA A 244 5.59 8.05 -27.77
C ALA A 244 6.07 6.93 -28.72
N LEU A 245 5.46 5.75 -28.66
CA LEU A 245 5.78 4.64 -29.54
C LEU A 245 5.48 4.95 -31.01
N LYS A 246 4.34 5.61 -31.30
CA LYS A 246 4.02 6.09 -32.64
C LYS A 246 5.11 7.03 -33.16
N LEU A 247 5.48 8.04 -32.38
CA LEU A 247 6.54 8.98 -32.73
C LEU A 247 7.88 8.29 -32.98
N LEU A 248 8.25 7.30 -32.15
CA LEU A 248 9.47 6.54 -32.34
C LEU A 248 9.44 5.75 -33.67
N ARG A 249 8.30 5.15 -34.02
CA ARG A 249 8.13 4.41 -35.27
C ARG A 249 8.24 5.31 -36.50
N GLU A 250 7.68 6.53 -36.40
CA GLU A 250 7.76 7.54 -37.47
C GLU A 250 9.20 8.09 -37.63
N GLN A 251 9.89 8.32 -36.51
CA GLN A 251 11.23 8.90 -36.51
C GLN A 251 12.32 7.88 -36.87
N TYR A 252 12.10 6.60 -36.60
CA TYR A 252 13.08 5.53 -36.81
C TYR A 252 12.43 4.35 -37.56
N PRO A 253 12.03 4.54 -38.84
CA PRO A 253 11.31 3.52 -39.59
C PRO A 253 12.14 2.26 -39.87
N GLU A 254 13.48 2.35 -39.78
CA GLU A 254 14.41 1.24 -39.93
C GLU A 254 14.52 0.36 -38.67
N LYS A 255 13.97 0.80 -37.54
CA LYS A 255 14.03 0.08 -36.28
C LYS A 255 12.71 -0.64 -36.00
N SER A 256 12.84 -1.87 -35.50
CA SER A 256 11.68 -2.63 -35.05
C SER A 256 11.46 -2.44 -33.55
N PHE A 257 10.22 -2.12 -33.19
CA PHE A 257 9.78 -1.94 -31.80
C PHE A 257 8.76 -3.01 -31.43
N LEU A 258 8.81 -3.50 -30.22
CA LEU A 258 7.78 -4.34 -29.62
C LEU A 258 7.40 -3.76 -28.27
N TYR A 259 6.14 -3.42 -28.08
CA TYR A 259 5.64 -2.88 -26.81
C TYR A 259 4.68 -3.87 -26.16
N THR A 260 5.01 -4.30 -24.96
CA THR A 260 4.19 -5.23 -24.17
C THR A 260 3.57 -4.49 -23.01
N ILE A 261 2.25 -4.51 -22.89
CA ILE A 261 1.49 -3.95 -21.77
C ILE A 261 0.93 -5.13 -20.98
N VAL A 262 1.35 -5.27 -19.72
CA VAL A 262 0.88 -6.33 -18.81
C VAL A 262 0.04 -5.70 -17.71
N GLY A 263 -1.21 -6.13 -17.61
CA GLY A 263 -2.13 -5.65 -16.58
C GLY A 263 -3.57 -5.75 -17.00
N ASP A 264 -4.47 -5.41 -16.08
CA ASP A 264 -5.91 -5.33 -16.27
C ASP A 264 -6.47 -4.05 -15.67
N GLY A 265 -7.73 -3.74 -15.97
CA GLY A 265 -8.42 -2.60 -15.39
C GLY A 265 -9.46 -1.98 -16.32
N GLN A 266 -10.15 -0.99 -15.77
CA GLN A 266 -11.29 -0.35 -16.44
C GLN A 266 -10.95 0.34 -17.77
N GLU A 267 -9.66 0.68 -18.01
CA GLU A 267 -9.21 1.34 -19.24
C GLU A 267 -8.63 0.40 -20.28
N GLU A 268 -8.70 -0.92 -20.09
CA GLU A 268 -8.19 -1.90 -21.04
C GLU A 268 -8.76 -1.69 -22.46
N ALA A 269 -10.09 -1.58 -22.55
CA ALA A 269 -10.76 -1.37 -23.83
C ALA A 269 -10.36 -0.03 -24.48
N PHE A 270 -10.16 1.01 -23.68
CA PHE A 270 -9.68 2.31 -24.13
C PHE A 270 -8.27 2.21 -24.73
N TYR A 271 -7.33 1.55 -24.06
CA TYR A 271 -5.95 1.41 -24.57
C TYR A 271 -5.86 0.51 -25.80
N LYS A 272 -6.68 -0.55 -25.90
CA LYS A 272 -6.79 -1.36 -27.11
C LYS A 272 -7.26 -0.52 -28.32
N LYS A 273 -8.28 0.30 -28.10
CA LYS A 273 -8.79 1.22 -29.13
C LYS A 273 -7.76 2.25 -29.51
N ALA A 274 -7.10 2.88 -28.55
CA ALA A 274 -6.05 3.87 -28.79
C ALA A 274 -4.86 3.28 -29.58
N ALA A 275 -4.42 2.07 -29.26
CA ALA A 275 -3.36 1.39 -30.02
C ALA A 275 -3.78 1.15 -31.46
N SER A 276 -5.05 0.75 -31.71
CA SER A 276 -5.59 0.56 -33.05
C SER A 276 -5.67 1.85 -33.85
N GLU A 277 -6.16 2.93 -33.25
CA GLU A 277 -6.27 4.26 -33.88
C GLU A 277 -4.90 4.85 -34.24
N LEU A 278 -3.86 4.50 -33.47
CA LEU A 278 -2.47 4.89 -33.72
C LEU A 278 -1.75 3.95 -34.70
N GLY A 279 -2.40 2.90 -35.20
CA GLY A 279 -1.78 1.93 -36.12
C GLY A 279 -0.71 1.06 -35.48
N LEU A 280 -0.84 0.75 -34.17
CA LEU A 280 0.17 0.04 -33.38
C LEU A 280 -0.20 -1.44 -33.08
N ASN A 281 -1.24 -2.00 -33.71
CA ASN A 281 -1.72 -3.35 -33.43
C ASN A 281 -0.69 -4.46 -33.67
N ASP A 282 0.27 -4.20 -34.56
CA ASP A 282 1.34 -5.12 -34.94
C ASP A 282 2.52 -5.14 -33.95
N ILE A 283 2.62 -4.10 -33.11
CA ILE A 283 3.76 -3.91 -32.20
C ILE A 283 3.35 -3.69 -30.73
N CYS A 284 2.04 -3.57 -30.45
CA CYS A 284 1.54 -3.40 -29.10
C CYS A 284 0.74 -4.65 -28.68
N LEU A 285 1.28 -5.40 -27.71
CA LEU A 285 0.67 -6.60 -27.15
C LEU A 285 0.13 -6.28 -25.76
N LEU A 286 -1.16 -6.51 -25.53
CA LEU A 286 -1.81 -6.29 -24.26
C LEU A 286 -2.20 -7.63 -23.63
N TYR A 287 -1.61 -7.92 -22.48
CA TYR A 287 -1.83 -9.15 -21.73
C TYR A 287 -2.54 -8.85 -20.41
N THR A 288 -3.51 -9.68 -20.06
CA THR A 288 -4.14 -9.66 -18.73
C THR A 288 -3.19 -10.23 -17.68
N SER A 289 -3.45 -9.95 -16.41
CA SER A 289 -2.65 -10.46 -15.28
C SER A 289 -2.59 -12.00 -15.23
N ASP A 290 -3.66 -12.69 -15.67
CA ASP A 290 -3.70 -14.15 -15.71
C ASP A 290 -2.77 -14.72 -16.79
N ALA A 291 -2.60 -14.01 -17.90
CA ALA A 291 -1.63 -14.40 -18.93
C ALA A 291 -0.16 -14.14 -18.53
N ALA A 292 0.06 -13.27 -17.54
CA ALA A 292 1.40 -13.03 -17.02
C ALA A 292 1.91 -14.17 -16.12
N ASP A 293 1.00 -14.94 -15.50
CA ASP A 293 1.35 -16.13 -14.71
C ASP A 293 1.82 -17.28 -15.63
N ASP A 294 1.37 -17.31 -16.89
CA ASP A 294 1.81 -18.28 -17.91
C ASP A 294 3.15 -17.88 -18.57
N MET A 295 3.55 -16.62 -18.44
CA MET A 295 4.85 -16.15 -18.92
C MET A 295 5.93 -16.37 -17.86
N GLN A 296 6.25 -17.63 -17.57
CA GLN A 296 7.32 -18.02 -16.64
C GLN A 296 8.72 -17.67 -17.15
N CYS A 297 8.89 -16.97 -18.22
CA CYS A 297 10.21 -16.60 -18.75
C CYS A 297 10.12 -15.37 -19.64
N VAL A 298 10.28 -14.20 -19.12
CA VAL A 298 10.87 -13.11 -19.92
C VAL A 298 11.94 -12.39 -19.11
#